data_05f6082cba29c913b9051603ec117be9
#
_entry.id   05f6082cba29c913b9051603ec117be9
#
_cell.length_a   1.000
_cell.length_b   1.000
_cell.length_c   1.000
_cell.angle_alpha   90.00
_cell.angle_beta   90.00
_cell.angle_gamma   90.00
#
_symmetry.space_group_name_H-M   'P 1'
#
loop_
_entity.id
_entity.type
_entity.pdbx_description
1 polymer ?
#
loop_
_entity_poly.entity_id
_entity_poly.type
_entity_poly.pdbx_seq_one_letter_code
_entity_poly.pdbx_strand_id
1 'polypeptide(L)'
;MLELHAICKHWQPYAPRHAAPRVLLQDLALQVRPGETAALLGPSGSGKSTLLKIIAGLEPPESGRVLFAGQDITAMPPERRGFALMFQDFALFPHLNVQANVAFGLVEQGVRKADARTLAAAMLERFGLQTYAKSKVWQLSGGEQQRVALARALITRPRVLLLDEPFSALDAELRLQLRQEFVQRIAEFQMATILVTHDETEARAMGTRGYRLVDGALAPQW
;
A
#
# COMPACT_ATOMS: atom_id res chain seq x y z
N MET A 1 -4.43 6.18 14.94
CA MET A 1 -3.53 7.10 14.26
C MET A 1 -2.22 6.37 13.98
N LEU A 2 -1.67 6.49 12.77
CA LEU A 2 -0.33 6.05 12.40
C LEU A 2 0.62 7.24 12.56
N GLU A 3 1.78 7.01 13.16
CA GLU A 3 2.77 8.06 13.41
C GLU A 3 4.18 7.56 13.09
N LEU A 4 4.94 8.38 12.44
CA LEU A 4 6.36 8.18 12.14
C LEU A 4 7.16 9.25 12.86
N HIS A 5 8.17 8.85 13.62
CA HIS A 5 8.99 9.75 14.40
C HIS A 5 10.46 9.59 14.02
N ALA A 6 11.04 10.64 13.42
CA ALA A 6 12.45 10.75 13.08
C ALA A 6 13.00 9.54 12.31
N ILE A 7 12.25 9.03 11.32
CA ILE A 7 12.67 7.87 10.51
C ILE A 7 13.87 8.24 9.65
N CYS A 8 14.97 7.51 9.81
CA CYS A 8 16.16 7.61 8.98
C CYS A 8 16.42 6.30 8.24
N LYS A 9 16.85 6.41 6.99
CA LYS A 9 17.25 5.28 6.15
C LYS A 9 18.20 5.70 5.06
N HIS A 10 19.27 4.93 4.87
CA HIS A 10 20.22 5.07 3.77
C HIS A 10 20.08 3.88 2.81
N TRP A 11 20.40 4.12 1.55
CA TRP A 11 20.59 3.06 0.58
C TRP A 11 22.09 2.83 0.38
N GLN A 12 22.52 1.57 0.59
CA GLN A 12 23.89 1.18 0.31
C GLN A 12 23.90 0.41 -1.02
N PRO A 13 24.61 0.90 -2.05
CA PRO A 13 24.77 0.13 -3.29
C PRO A 13 25.51 -1.17 -3.03
N TYR A 14 25.10 -2.25 -3.70
CA TYR A 14 25.68 -3.59 -3.57
C TYR A 14 27.15 -3.67 -4.06
N ALA A 15 27.66 -2.68 -4.79
CA ALA A 15 29.06 -2.48 -5.19
C ALA A 15 29.27 -1.13 -5.88
N PRO A 16 30.45 -0.53 -5.84
CA PRO A 16 31.68 -0.94 -5.18
C PRO A 16 31.79 -0.37 -3.74
N ARG A 17 32.68 -0.94 -2.90
CA ARG A 17 32.89 -0.63 -1.47
C ARG A 17 33.20 0.84 -1.13
N HIS A 18 33.24 1.74 -2.10
CA HIS A 18 33.63 3.16 -1.94
C HIS A 18 32.51 4.15 -2.33
N ALA A 19 31.32 3.70 -2.73
CA ALA A 19 30.21 4.62 -2.96
C ALA A 19 29.64 5.07 -1.62
N ALA A 20 29.54 6.38 -1.41
CA ALA A 20 28.89 6.95 -0.20
C ALA A 20 27.43 6.48 -0.11
N PRO A 21 26.95 6.13 1.08
CA PRO A 21 25.54 5.81 1.30
C PRO A 21 24.67 6.98 0.83
N ARG A 22 23.62 6.67 0.06
CA ARG A 22 22.65 7.70 -0.35
C ARG A 22 21.57 7.81 0.71
N VAL A 23 21.33 9.02 1.21
CA VAL A 23 20.20 9.30 2.09
C VAL A 23 18.89 9.06 1.33
N LEU A 24 18.02 8.18 1.85
CA LEU A 24 16.66 7.98 1.37
C LEU A 24 15.65 8.71 2.26
N LEU A 25 15.81 8.62 3.58
CA LEU A 25 14.93 9.23 4.57
C LEU A 25 15.81 9.83 5.66
N GLN A 26 15.51 11.07 6.07
CA GLN A 26 16.24 11.80 7.10
C GLN A 26 15.25 12.49 8.03
N ASP A 27 15.28 12.12 9.31
CA ASP A 27 14.43 12.65 10.36
C ASP A 27 12.94 12.78 9.96
N LEU A 28 12.46 11.84 9.13
CA LEU A 28 11.13 11.92 8.55
C LEU A 28 10.07 11.72 9.63
N ALA A 29 9.17 12.69 9.74
CA ALA A 29 7.99 12.63 10.61
C ALA A 29 6.71 12.73 9.77
N LEU A 30 5.71 11.93 10.11
CA LEU A 30 4.39 11.93 9.46
C LEU A 30 3.34 11.42 10.44
N GLN A 31 2.16 12.02 10.40
CA GLN A 31 0.99 11.54 11.13
C GLN A 31 -0.17 11.36 10.18
N VAL A 32 -0.85 10.21 10.25
CA VAL A 32 -2.03 9.89 9.46
C VAL A 32 -3.14 9.42 10.39
N ARG A 33 -4.25 10.15 10.39
CA ARG A 33 -5.42 9.84 11.23
C ARG A 33 -6.27 8.73 10.61
N PRO A 34 -7.12 8.05 11.39
CA PRO A 34 -8.16 7.18 10.82
C PRO A 34 -9.01 7.95 9.80
N GLY A 35 -9.29 7.32 8.66
CA GLY A 35 -10.05 7.91 7.54
C GLY A 35 -9.28 8.95 6.71
N GLU A 36 -8.02 9.22 7.03
CA GLU A 36 -7.18 10.19 6.33
C GLU A 36 -6.28 9.50 5.30
N THR A 37 -6.05 10.16 4.17
CA THR A 37 -5.07 9.75 3.16
C THR A 37 -3.94 10.77 3.07
N ALA A 38 -2.72 10.36 3.39
CA ALA A 38 -1.52 11.13 3.11
C ALA A 38 -0.97 10.74 1.73
N ALA A 39 -1.03 11.64 0.76
CA ALA A 39 -0.46 11.44 -0.57
C ALA A 39 1.02 11.83 -0.59
N LEU A 40 1.88 10.94 -1.06
CA LEU A 40 3.32 11.12 -1.18
C LEU A 40 3.73 11.20 -2.65
N LEU A 41 4.17 12.37 -3.05
CA LEU A 41 4.75 12.66 -4.36
C LEU A 41 6.28 12.66 -4.28
N GLY A 42 6.95 12.51 -5.41
CA GLY A 42 8.40 12.64 -5.51
C GLY A 42 8.99 11.83 -6.65
N PRO A 43 10.25 12.10 -7.03
CA PRO A 43 10.88 11.41 -8.14
C PRO A 43 11.08 9.93 -7.87
N SER A 44 11.29 9.15 -8.94
CA SER A 44 11.65 7.74 -8.82
C SER A 44 12.94 7.58 -8.01
N GLY A 45 12.99 6.59 -7.13
CA GLY A 45 14.14 6.33 -6.27
C GLY A 45 14.29 7.31 -5.08
N SER A 46 13.33 8.19 -4.79
CA SER A 46 13.40 9.11 -3.63
C SER A 46 13.21 8.45 -2.27
N GLY A 47 12.83 7.17 -2.21
CA GLY A 47 12.63 6.45 -0.93
C GLY A 47 11.17 6.19 -0.56
N LYS A 48 10.19 6.56 -1.41
CA LYS A 48 8.75 6.38 -1.12
C LYS A 48 8.36 4.92 -0.84
N SER A 49 8.75 4.00 -1.71
CA SER A 49 8.49 2.55 -1.53
C SER A 49 9.24 1.98 -0.32
N THR A 50 10.44 2.50 -0.02
CA THR A 50 11.19 2.14 1.19
C THR A 50 10.43 2.58 2.45
N LEU A 51 9.86 3.80 2.44
CA LEU A 51 9.02 4.29 3.53
C LEU A 51 7.81 3.38 3.75
N LEU A 52 7.11 2.98 2.68
CA LEU A 52 5.99 2.04 2.78
C LEU A 52 6.42 0.68 3.38
N LYS A 53 7.59 0.15 2.96
CA LYS A 53 8.14 -1.10 3.51
C LYS A 53 8.47 -0.99 5.00
N ILE A 54 9.02 0.15 5.44
CA ILE A 54 9.28 0.42 6.86
C ILE A 54 7.98 0.43 7.67
N ILE A 55 6.96 1.12 7.17
CA ILE A 55 5.64 1.17 7.82
C ILE A 55 4.98 -0.22 7.86
N ALA A 56 5.12 -1.00 6.80
CA ALA A 56 4.62 -2.37 6.73
C ALA A 56 5.40 -3.36 7.63
N GLY A 57 6.62 -3.00 8.08
CA GLY A 57 7.50 -3.87 8.86
C GLY A 57 8.31 -4.85 8.04
N LEU A 58 8.38 -4.64 6.73
CA LEU A 58 9.16 -5.45 5.80
C LEU A 58 10.64 -5.04 5.77
N GLU A 59 10.93 -3.82 6.20
CA GLU A 59 12.28 -3.27 6.28
C GLU A 59 12.43 -2.47 7.59
N PRO A 60 13.49 -2.68 8.38
CA PRO A 60 13.72 -1.88 9.57
C PRO A 60 14.25 -0.49 9.19
N PRO A 61 13.83 0.58 9.88
CA PRO A 61 14.54 1.85 9.81
C PRO A 61 15.92 1.72 10.47
N GLU A 62 16.85 2.62 10.16
CA GLU A 62 18.15 2.69 10.86
C GLU A 62 17.99 3.41 12.20
N SER A 63 17.10 4.39 12.24
CA SER A 63 16.69 5.07 13.47
C SER A 63 15.25 5.57 13.33
N GLY A 64 14.68 6.02 14.45
CA GLY A 64 13.31 6.48 14.52
C GLY A 64 12.33 5.39 14.92
N ARG A 65 11.05 5.72 14.96
CA ARG A 65 9.97 4.82 15.44
C ARG A 65 8.74 4.92 14.59
N VAL A 66 8.06 3.78 14.43
CA VAL A 66 6.72 3.67 13.85
C VAL A 66 5.75 3.37 14.99
N LEU A 67 4.79 4.25 15.23
CA LEU A 67 3.76 4.06 16.22
C LEU A 67 2.40 3.87 15.56
N PHE A 68 1.59 2.98 16.12
CA PHE A 68 0.19 2.81 15.72
C PHE A 68 -0.70 2.77 16.96
N ALA A 69 -1.71 3.65 17.00
CA ALA A 69 -2.60 3.82 18.16
C ALA A 69 -1.83 4.05 19.49
N GLY A 70 -0.72 4.81 19.43
CA GLY A 70 0.13 5.11 20.59
C GLY A 70 1.12 3.99 20.97
N GLN A 71 1.06 2.82 20.34
CA GLN A 71 1.97 1.70 20.58
C GLN A 71 3.14 1.75 19.60
N ASP A 72 4.37 1.58 20.09
CA ASP A 72 5.54 1.38 19.23
C ASP A 72 5.49 0.00 18.58
N ILE A 73 5.44 -0.01 17.25
CA ILE A 73 5.36 -1.22 16.42
C ILE A 73 6.62 -1.40 15.55
N THR A 74 7.67 -0.63 15.81
CA THR A 74 8.87 -0.62 14.97
C THR A 74 9.47 -2.01 14.79
N ALA A 75 9.59 -2.78 15.88
CA ALA A 75 10.10 -4.16 15.87
C ALA A 75 9.01 -5.23 15.64
N MET A 76 7.73 -4.81 15.49
CA MET A 76 6.63 -5.76 15.27
C MET A 76 6.69 -6.32 13.84
N PRO A 77 6.64 -7.65 13.65
CA PRO A 77 6.67 -8.26 12.33
C PRO A 77 5.43 -7.93 11.51
N PRO A 78 5.51 -7.93 10.16
CA PRO A 78 4.45 -7.47 9.25
C PRO A 78 3.09 -8.12 9.49
N GLU A 79 3.07 -9.44 9.70
CA GLU A 79 1.84 -10.24 9.86
C GLU A 79 1.05 -9.88 11.12
N ARG A 80 1.68 -9.22 12.10
CA ARG A 80 1.03 -8.79 13.35
C ARG A 80 0.55 -7.35 13.32
N ARG A 81 0.96 -6.55 12.32
CA ARG A 81 0.57 -5.13 12.21
C ARG A 81 -0.89 -4.94 11.79
N GLY A 82 -1.48 -5.90 11.07
CA GLY A 82 -2.83 -5.79 10.53
C GLY A 82 -2.95 -4.68 9.46
N PHE A 83 -1.86 -4.44 8.73
CA PHE A 83 -1.75 -3.48 7.65
C PHE A 83 -1.82 -4.21 6.30
N ALA A 84 -2.25 -3.51 5.24
CA ALA A 84 -2.17 -4.01 3.88
C ALA A 84 -1.22 -3.13 3.07
N LEU A 85 -0.35 -3.78 2.29
CA LEU A 85 0.53 -3.11 1.34
C LEU A 85 0.26 -3.65 -0.06
N MET A 86 -0.01 -2.74 -0.98
CA MET A 86 -0.02 -3.01 -2.41
C MET A 86 1.29 -2.52 -3.02
N PHE A 87 2.04 -3.44 -3.60
CA PHE A 87 3.29 -3.17 -4.31
C PHE A 87 3.03 -2.70 -5.74
N GLN A 88 3.98 -1.98 -6.32
CA GLN A 88 3.93 -1.52 -7.71
C GLN A 88 3.86 -2.68 -8.72
N ASP A 89 4.50 -3.82 -8.44
CA ASP A 89 4.48 -5.04 -9.23
C ASP A 89 3.33 -5.99 -8.89
N PHE A 90 2.35 -5.49 -8.10
CA PHE A 90 1.15 -6.19 -7.60
C PHE A 90 1.44 -7.36 -6.67
N ALA A 91 2.61 -8.00 -6.71
CA ALA A 91 3.04 -9.14 -5.91
C ALA A 91 1.97 -10.23 -5.76
N LEU A 92 1.28 -10.58 -6.86
CA LEU A 92 0.28 -11.63 -6.87
C LEU A 92 0.94 -13.01 -6.78
N PHE A 93 0.31 -13.94 -6.07
CA PHE A 93 0.81 -15.30 -5.91
C PHE A 93 0.58 -16.11 -7.20
N PRO A 94 1.63 -16.47 -7.97
CA PRO A 94 1.47 -17.08 -9.29
C PRO A 94 0.93 -18.51 -9.23
N HIS A 95 1.12 -19.21 -8.13
CA HIS A 95 0.63 -20.57 -7.90
C HIS A 95 -0.86 -20.60 -7.54
N LEU A 96 -1.46 -19.50 -7.08
CA LEU A 96 -2.87 -19.39 -6.74
C LEU A 96 -3.69 -18.91 -7.95
N ASN A 97 -4.99 -19.22 -7.98
CA ASN A 97 -5.93 -18.57 -8.88
C ASN A 97 -6.34 -17.19 -8.34
N VAL A 98 -7.09 -16.43 -9.13
CA VAL A 98 -7.55 -15.07 -8.79
C VAL A 98 -8.34 -15.03 -7.48
N GLN A 99 -9.35 -15.92 -7.33
CA GLN A 99 -10.15 -15.97 -6.11
C GLN A 99 -9.33 -16.33 -4.87
N ALA A 100 -8.38 -17.26 -5.00
CA ALA A 100 -7.51 -17.64 -3.90
C ALA A 100 -6.51 -16.53 -3.55
N ASN A 101 -6.02 -15.75 -4.53
CA ASN A 101 -5.23 -14.55 -4.27
C ASN A 101 -6.00 -13.55 -3.41
N VAL A 102 -7.25 -13.24 -3.77
CA VAL A 102 -8.09 -12.30 -3.01
C VAL A 102 -8.42 -12.86 -1.63
N ALA A 103 -8.76 -14.16 -1.51
CA ALA A 103 -9.11 -14.79 -0.25
C ALA A 103 -7.93 -14.99 0.71
N PHE A 104 -6.69 -14.89 0.22
CA PHE A 104 -5.48 -15.30 0.95
C PHE A 104 -5.39 -14.68 2.35
N GLY A 105 -5.49 -13.35 2.44
CA GLY A 105 -5.36 -12.65 3.72
C GLY A 105 -6.43 -13.03 4.74
N LEU A 106 -7.65 -13.33 4.31
CA LEU A 106 -8.72 -13.81 5.21
C LEU A 106 -8.41 -15.22 5.75
N VAL A 107 -7.85 -16.09 4.91
CA VAL A 107 -7.44 -17.44 5.34
C VAL A 107 -6.33 -17.37 6.36
N GLU A 108 -5.33 -16.52 6.16
CA GLU A 108 -4.24 -16.29 7.12
C GLU A 108 -4.75 -15.67 8.44
N GLN A 109 -5.83 -14.90 8.41
CA GLN A 109 -6.53 -14.41 9.60
C GLN A 109 -7.40 -15.47 10.30
N GLY A 110 -7.42 -16.71 9.81
CA GLY A 110 -8.17 -17.82 10.40
C GLY A 110 -9.63 -17.93 9.95
N VAL A 111 -10.05 -17.16 8.93
CA VAL A 111 -11.39 -17.33 8.35
C VAL A 111 -11.48 -18.67 7.62
N ARG A 112 -12.58 -19.39 7.81
CA ARG A 112 -12.80 -20.69 7.13
C ARG A 112 -12.68 -20.52 5.62
N LYS A 113 -11.98 -21.42 4.95
CA LYS A 113 -11.74 -21.35 3.49
C LYS A 113 -13.01 -21.17 2.65
N ALA A 114 -14.13 -21.79 3.05
CA ALA A 114 -15.40 -21.64 2.35
C ALA A 114 -15.94 -20.21 2.45
N ASP A 115 -15.92 -19.61 3.65
CA ASP A 115 -16.40 -18.25 3.90
C ASP A 115 -15.48 -17.23 3.21
N ALA A 116 -14.16 -17.42 3.31
CA ALA A 116 -13.17 -16.57 2.63
C ALA A 116 -13.36 -16.58 1.09
N ARG A 117 -13.69 -17.74 0.50
CA ARG A 117 -14.02 -17.84 -0.93
C ARG A 117 -15.30 -17.08 -1.30
N THR A 118 -16.35 -17.19 -0.47
CA THR A 118 -17.59 -16.44 -0.69
C THR A 118 -17.35 -14.94 -0.65
N LEU A 119 -16.61 -14.45 0.35
CA LEU A 119 -16.25 -13.04 0.47
C LEU A 119 -15.38 -12.58 -0.71
N ALA A 120 -14.43 -13.42 -1.13
CA ALA A 120 -13.59 -13.11 -2.29
C ALA A 120 -14.40 -13.08 -3.60
N ALA A 121 -15.39 -13.94 -3.78
CA ALA A 121 -16.28 -13.90 -4.95
C ALA A 121 -17.07 -12.59 -5.01
N ALA A 122 -17.67 -12.16 -3.90
CA ALA A 122 -18.36 -10.88 -3.81
C ALA A 122 -17.43 -9.68 -4.05
N MET A 123 -16.19 -9.76 -3.58
CA MET A 123 -15.19 -8.72 -3.84
C MET A 123 -14.80 -8.68 -5.33
N LEU A 124 -14.58 -9.84 -5.96
CA LEU A 124 -14.27 -9.92 -7.38
C LEU A 124 -15.40 -9.40 -8.27
N GLU A 125 -16.66 -9.64 -7.90
CA GLU A 125 -17.81 -9.07 -8.60
C GLU A 125 -17.78 -7.54 -8.60
N ARG A 126 -17.51 -6.92 -7.45
CA ARG A 126 -17.37 -5.45 -7.33
C ARG A 126 -16.26 -4.88 -8.22
N PHE A 127 -15.17 -5.63 -8.41
CA PHE A 127 -14.06 -5.23 -9.27
C PHE A 127 -14.23 -5.65 -10.74
N GLY A 128 -15.40 -6.19 -11.13
CA GLY A 128 -15.66 -6.66 -12.49
C GLY A 128 -14.79 -7.83 -12.92
N LEU A 129 -14.40 -8.70 -11.97
CA LEU A 129 -13.46 -9.80 -12.16
C LEU A 129 -14.10 -11.20 -11.91
N GLN A 130 -15.43 -11.28 -11.79
CA GLN A 130 -16.12 -12.52 -11.44
C GLN A 130 -15.86 -13.66 -12.43
N THR A 131 -15.71 -13.35 -13.72
CA THR A 131 -15.43 -14.32 -14.78
C THR A 131 -14.02 -14.91 -14.69
N TYR A 132 -13.09 -14.20 -14.06
CA TYR A 132 -11.69 -14.60 -13.89
C TYR A 132 -11.41 -15.34 -12.58
N ALA A 133 -12.42 -15.60 -11.74
CA ALA A 133 -12.20 -16.16 -10.40
C ALA A 133 -11.34 -17.43 -10.38
N LYS A 134 -11.49 -18.31 -11.39
CA LYS A 134 -10.72 -19.56 -11.53
C LYS A 134 -9.45 -19.43 -12.36
N SER A 135 -9.23 -18.30 -13.02
CA SER A 135 -8.06 -18.05 -13.87
C SER A 135 -6.79 -17.94 -13.04
N LYS A 136 -5.65 -18.25 -13.66
CA LYS A 136 -4.33 -17.97 -13.09
C LYS A 136 -3.97 -16.51 -13.33
N VAL A 137 -3.21 -15.90 -12.42
CA VAL A 137 -2.87 -14.47 -12.48
C VAL A 137 -2.11 -14.08 -13.75
N TRP A 138 -1.30 -14.96 -14.30
CA TRP A 138 -0.55 -14.73 -15.54
C TRP A 138 -1.42 -14.75 -16.82
N GLN A 139 -2.69 -15.14 -16.72
CA GLN A 139 -3.66 -15.09 -17.82
C GLN A 139 -4.38 -13.72 -17.91
N LEU A 140 -4.17 -12.85 -16.92
CA LEU A 140 -4.80 -11.56 -16.80
C LEU A 140 -3.93 -10.47 -17.43
N SER A 141 -4.57 -9.43 -17.99
CA SER A 141 -3.93 -8.17 -18.36
C SER A 141 -3.37 -7.45 -17.11
N GLY A 142 -2.46 -6.50 -17.31
CA GLY A 142 -1.89 -5.72 -16.21
C GLY A 142 -2.95 -4.98 -15.39
N GLY A 143 -3.96 -4.41 -16.03
CA GLY A 143 -5.07 -3.74 -15.34
C GLY A 143 -5.96 -4.70 -14.55
N GLU A 144 -6.19 -5.92 -15.05
CA GLU A 144 -6.90 -6.97 -14.29
C GLU A 144 -6.09 -7.45 -13.10
N GLN A 145 -4.77 -7.67 -13.26
CA GLN A 145 -3.88 -8.02 -12.15
C GLN A 145 -3.87 -6.94 -11.07
N GLN A 146 -3.83 -5.67 -11.47
CA GLN A 146 -3.91 -4.54 -10.56
C GLN A 146 -5.21 -4.54 -9.76
N ARG A 147 -6.36 -4.77 -10.41
CA ARG A 147 -7.67 -4.89 -9.73
C ARG A 147 -7.72 -6.07 -8.76
N VAL A 148 -7.09 -7.20 -9.09
CA VAL A 148 -6.96 -8.34 -8.16
C VAL A 148 -6.14 -7.95 -6.92
N ALA A 149 -5.03 -7.23 -7.09
CA ALA A 149 -4.20 -6.76 -5.99
C ALA A 149 -4.93 -5.76 -5.08
N LEU A 150 -5.70 -4.85 -5.68
CA LEU A 150 -6.56 -3.90 -4.95
C LEU A 150 -7.66 -4.64 -4.15
N ALA A 151 -8.35 -5.60 -4.78
CA ALA A 151 -9.34 -6.43 -4.12
C ALA A 151 -8.75 -7.22 -2.94
N ARG A 152 -7.54 -7.79 -3.11
CA ARG A 152 -6.79 -8.50 -2.07
C ARG A 152 -6.41 -7.59 -0.90
N ALA A 153 -6.01 -6.36 -1.18
CA ALA A 153 -5.64 -5.41 -0.14
C ALA A 153 -6.85 -4.95 0.71
N LEU A 154 -8.01 -4.77 0.09
CA LEU A 154 -9.21 -4.27 0.76
C LEU A 154 -10.02 -5.33 1.50
N ILE A 155 -9.99 -6.59 1.07
CA ILE A 155 -10.87 -7.63 1.62
C ILE A 155 -10.64 -7.88 3.11
N THR A 156 -9.42 -7.70 3.59
CA THR A 156 -9.03 -7.88 5.00
C THR A 156 -9.45 -6.73 5.90
N ARG A 157 -10.02 -5.64 5.35
CA ARG A 157 -10.38 -4.40 6.07
C ARG A 157 -9.22 -3.91 6.95
N PRO A 158 -8.07 -3.59 6.35
CA PRO A 158 -6.87 -3.26 7.11
C PRO A 158 -7.04 -1.94 7.88
N ARG A 159 -6.35 -1.81 9.01
CA ARG A 159 -6.33 -0.57 9.80
C ARG A 159 -5.48 0.52 9.13
N VAL A 160 -4.44 0.11 8.41
CA VAL A 160 -3.58 0.98 7.59
C VAL A 160 -3.50 0.38 6.20
N LEU A 161 -3.70 1.22 5.19
CA LEU A 161 -3.61 0.86 3.78
C LEU A 161 -2.42 1.61 3.14
N LEU A 162 -1.48 0.86 2.61
CA LEU A 162 -0.28 1.37 1.96
C LEU A 162 -0.36 1.05 0.48
N LEU A 163 -0.35 2.08 -0.36
CA LEU A 163 -0.55 1.97 -1.80
C LEU A 163 0.67 2.53 -2.54
N ASP A 164 1.35 1.69 -3.32
CA ASP A 164 2.46 2.08 -4.18
C ASP A 164 2.03 2.07 -5.65
N GLU A 165 1.75 3.24 -6.21
CA GLU A 165 1.25 3.49 -7.56
C GLU A 165 0.02 2.62 -7.94
N PRO A 166 -1.07 2.67 -7.15
CA PRO A 166 -2.16 1.67 -7.21
C PRO A 166 -3.00 1.71 -8.47
N PHE A 167 -2.90 2.73 -9.33
CA PHE A 167 -3.74 2.87 -10.52
C PHE A 167 -2.94 3.08 -11.81
N SER A 168 -1.62 2.82 -11.80
CA SER A 168 -0.71 3.10 -12.91
C SER A 168 -1.03 2.31 -14.20
N ALA A 169 -1.55 1.08 -14.09
CA ALA A 169 -1.86 0.20 -15.23
C ALA A 169 -3.33 0.25 -15.69
N LEU A 170 -4.14 1.18 -15.14
CA LEU A 170 -5.57 1.30 -15.46
C LEU A 170 -5.82 2.37 -16.55
N ASP A 171 -6.84 2.12 -17.37
CA ASP A 171 -7.40 3.16 -18.25
C ASP A 171 -8.08 4.29 -17.44
N ALA A 172 -8.35 5.41 -18.10
CA ALA A 172 -8.81 6.64 -17.42
C ALA A 172 -10.18 6.48 -16.75
N GLU A 173 -11.12 5.77 -17.39
CA GLU A 173 -12.49 5.59 -16.88
C GLU A 173 -12.50 4.71 -15.65
N LEU A 174 -11.87 3.54 -15.71
CA LEU A 174 -11.77 2.60 -14.62
C LEU A 174 -10.97 3.18 -13.45
N ARG A 175 -9.91 3.94 -13.74
CA ARG A 175 -9.12 4.65 -12.73
C ARG A 175 -10.00 5.63 -11.94
N LEU A 176 -10.86 6.41 -12.61
CA LEU A 176 -11.76 7.35 -11.95
C LEU A 176 -12.75 6.62 -11.04
N GLN A 177 -13.37 5.55 -11.54
CA GLN A 177 -14.33 4.74 -10.80
C GLN A 177 -13.69 4.11 -9.54
N LEU A 178 -12.54 3.49 -9.67
CA LEU A 178 -11.85 2.85 -8.54
C LEU A 178 -11.35 3.85 -7.51
N ARG A 179 -10.85 5.03 -7.93
CA ARG A 179 -10.49 6.11 -7.00
C ARG A 179 -11.67 6.49 -6.12
N GLN A 180 -12.87 6.69 -6.69
CA GLN A 180 -14.07 7.03 -5.93
C GLN A 180 -14.44 5.92 -4.94
N GLU A 181 -14.39 4.66 -5.36
CA GLU A 181 -14.64 3.53 -4.47
C GLU A 181 -13.64 3.49 -3.31
N PHE A 182 -12.35 3.71 -3.58
CA PHE A 182 -11.31 3.72 -2.54
C PHE A 182 -11.52 4.82 -1.52
N VAL A 183 -11.81 6.06 -1.97
CA VAL A 183 -12.10 7.19 -1.07
C VAL A 183 -13.27 6.86 -0.15
N GLN A 184 -14.35 6.28 -0.69
CA GLN A 184 -15.50 5.86 0.10
C GLN A 184 -15.13 4.77 1.12
N ARG A 185 -14.35 3.77 0.72
CA ARG A 185 -13.91 2.68 1.61
C ARG A 185 -12.98 3.14 2.71
N ILE A 186 -12.05 4.03 2.38
CA ILE A 186 -11.13 4.63 3.36
C ILE A 186 -11.93 5.35 4.44
N ALA A 187 -12.94 6.13 4.04
CA ALA A 187 -13.82 6.83 4.96
C ALA A 187 -14.73 5.87 5.75
N GLU A 188 -15.36 4.89 5.09
CA GLU A 188 -16.27 3.91 5.71
C GLU A 188 -15.55 3.08 6.79
N PHE A 189 -14.36 2.56 6.48
CA PHE A 189 -13.60 1.70 7.39
C PHE A 189 -12.59 2.45 8.25
N GLN A 190 -12.57 3.78 8.16
CA GLN A 190 -11.65 4.63 8.93
C GLN A 190 -10.19 4.17 8.80
N MET A 191 -9.78 3.76 7.60
CA MET A 191 -8.40 3.34 7.33
C MET A 191 -7.47 4.54 7.30
N ALA A 192 -6.35 4.49 8.01
CA ALA A 192 -5.25 5.42 7.78
C ALA A 192 -4.54 5.01 6.49
N THR A 193 -4.45 5.89 5.50
CA THR A 193 -3.94 5.52 4.16
C THR A 193 -2.72 6.34 3.79
N ILE A 194 -1.71 5.69 3.25
CA ILE A 194 -0.59 6.35 2.56
C ILE A 194 -0.63 5.95 1.09
N LEU A 195 -0.75 6.95 0.24
CA LEU A 195 -0.76 6.81 -1.22
C LEU A 195 0.53 7.35 -1.80
N VAL A 196 1.33 6.50 -2.41
CA VAL A 196 2.48 6.89 -3.23
C VAL A 196 2.04 6.94 -4.68
N THR A 197 2.24 8.08 -5.32
CA THR A 197 1.95 8.27 -6.75
C THR A 197 2.86 9.34 -7.35
N HIS A 198 3.05 9.31 -8.66
CA HIS A 198 3.70 10.38 -9.42
C HIS A 198 2.66 11.30 -10.10
N ASP A 199 1.37 10.93 -10.09
CA ASP A 199 0.26 11.70 -10.67
C ASP A 199 -0.32 12.66 -9.61
N GLU A 200 -0.10 13.97 -9.81
CA GLU A 200 -0.59 15.00 -8.89
C GLU A 200 -2.14 15.06 -8.88
N THR A 201 -2.79 14.76 -9.99
CA THR A 201 -4.26 14.71 -10.09
C THR A 201 -4.80 13.59 -9.20
N GLU A 202 -4.15 12.44 -9.22
CA GLU A 202 -4.48 11.31 -8.34
C GLU A 202 -4.26 11.67 -6.87
N ALA A 203 -3.09 12.24 -6.58
CA ALA A 203 -2.74 12.65 -5.22
C ALA A 203 -3.77 13.64 -4.64
N ARG A 204 -4.23 14.62 -5.42
CA ARG A 204 -5.25 15.60 -5.01
C ARG A 204 -6.65 15.01 -4.92
N ALA A 205 -6.99 14.06 -5.78
CA ALA A 205 -8.31 13.43 -5.76
C ALA A 205 -8.54 12.51 -4.56
N MET A 206 -7.47 11.90 -4.04
CA MET A 206 -7.56 10.93 -2.94
C MET A 206 -6.96 11.43 -1.63
N GLY A 207 -5.95 12.31 -1.72
CA GLY A 207 -5.20 12.79 -0.55
C GLY A 207 -5.93 13.89 0.20
N THR A 208 -6.14 13.69 1.49
CA THR A 208 -6.59 14.75 2.40
C THR A 208 -5.44 15.72 2.70
N ARG A 209 -4.20 15.23 2.66
CA ARG A 209 -2.96 16.00 2.72
C ARG A 209 -1.96 15.47 1.71
N GLY A 210 -1.20 16.36 1.10
CA GLY A 210 -0.16 16.04 0.14
C GLY A 210 1.22 16.44 0.62
N TYR A 211 2.19 15.58 0.35
CA TYR A 211 3.60 15.80 0.67
C TYR A 211 4.46 15.46 -0.54
N ARG A 212 5.59 16.14 -0.66
CA ARG A 212 6.64 15.78 -1.63
C ARG A 212 7.87 15.31 -0.88
N LEU A 213 8.34 14.11 -1.21
CA LEU A 213 9.58 13.58 -0.65
C LEU A 213 10.77 14.10 -1.48
N VAL A 214 11.55 14.98 -0.87
CA VAL A 214 12.75 15.62 -1.46
C VAL A 214 13.88 15.50 -0.46
N ASP A 215 15.04 15.05 -0.91
CA ASP A 215 16.27 14.94 -0.10
C ASP A 215 16.06 14.25 1.27
N GLY A 216 15.23 13.23 1.28
CA GLY A 216 14.92 12.43 2.47
C GLY A 216 13.88 13.03 3.41
N ALA A 217 13.38 14.24 3.16
CA ALA A 217 12.40 14.94 3.99
C ALA A 217 11.05 15.12 3.29
N LEU A 218 9.97 15.23 4.07
CA LEU A 218 8.61 15.50 3.57
C LEU A 218 8.36 17.01 3.55
N ALA A 219 8.17 17.57 2.37
CA ALA A 219 7.72 18.95 2.18
C ALA A 219 6.19 18.97 1.97
N PRO A 220 5.39 19.62 2.86
CA PRO A 220 3.94 19.75 2.68
C PRO A 220 3.60 20.47 1.36
N GLN A 221 2.53 20.02 0.69
CA GLN A 221 2.04 20.60 -0.55
C GLN A 221 0.62 21.19 -0.39
N TRP A 222 -0.28 20.53 0.36
CA TRP A 222 -1.62 20.98 0.77
C TRP A 222 -2.10 20.27 2.02
#